data_c224b785ef4cfe3dd341c2fc662b3a65
#
_entry.id   c224b785ef4cfe3dd341c2fc662b3a65
#
_cell.length_a   1.000
_cell.length_b   1.000
_cell.length_c   1.000
_cell.angle_alpha   90.00
_cell.angle_beta   90.00
_cell.angle_gamma   90.00
#
_symmetry.space_group_name_H-M   'P 1'
#
loop_
_entity.id
_entity.type
_entity.pdbx_description
1 polymer ?
#
loop_
_entity_poly.entity_id
_entity_poly.type
_entity_poly.pdbx_seq_one_letter_code
_entity_poly.pdbx_strand_id
1 'polypeptide(L)'
;VHDIPQAGPRGPRQPWVVGVSGASGTPYTAAVLRALLAAGEDVDLVVSRAARLTVLDETGAPFRDAHWREDLARLLARGADGTPDAFPVPDLAPVHHWPAGDLAAGPSSGSYPAKGMLVVPASAACVAGVALGLSKDLLQRAASVTLKERRPLVVAVRETPLSGQTLRHLVALDDAGAVVLPATPAFYTGPVHIQHLVDFVAGRVLDSAGVPHDLYRRWQGGLGAAHAQGANRSMP
;
A
#
# COMPACT_ATOMS: atom_id res chain seq x y z
N VAL A 1 7.13 -1.03 39.48
CA VAL A 1 5.86 -0.99 38.74
C VAL A 1 5.96 0.21 37.84
N HIS A 2 6.28 0.00 36.54
CA HIS A 2 6.29 1.07 35.55
C HIS A 2 4.87 1.22 35.02
N ASP A 3 4.27 2.39 35.28
CA ASP A 3 3.02 2.79 34.65
C ASP A 3 3.21 2.85 33.12
N ILE A 4 2.54 1.96 32.42
CA ILE A 4 2.37 2.05 30.97
C ILE A 4 1.32 3.15 30.75
N PRO A 5 1.62 4.26 30.03
CA PRO A 5 0.64 5.27 29.75
C PRO A 5 -0.53 4.65 28.98
N GLN A 6 -1.73 4.68 29.55
CA GLN A 6 -2.94 4.33 28.84
C GLN A 6 -3.14 5.34 27.72
N ALA A 7 -3.19 4.87 26.47
CA ALA A 7 -3.51 5.72 25.33
C ALA A 7 -4.87 6.38 25.59
N GLY A 8 -4.89 7.72 25.59
CA GLY A 8 -6.12 8.49 25.72
C GLY A 8 -7.10 8.19 24.57
N PRO A 9 -8.38 8.58 24.67
CA PRO A 9 -9.36 8.32 23.64
C PRO A 9 -8.86 8.87 22.29
N ARG A 10 -8.77 7.99 21.29
CA ARG A 10 -8.43 8.36 19.91
C ARG A 10 -9.46 9.39 19.44
N GLY A 11 -9.01 10.45 18.78
CA GLY A 11 -9.87 11.41 18.12
C GLY A 11 -10.78 10.76 17.05
N PRO A 12 -11.67 11.52 16.38
CA PRO A 12 -12.52 10.98 15.33
C PRO A 12 -11.66 10.29 14.25
N ARG A 13 -12.09 9.09 13.84
CA ARG A 13 -11.38 8.25 12.87
C ARG A 13 -11.21 8.96 11.53
N GLN A 14 -9.96 9.07 11.06
CA GLN A 14 -9.60 9.60 9.74
C GLN A 14 -8.65 8.61 9.05
N PRO A 15 -9.19 7.56 8.41
CA PRO A 15 -8.37 6.48 7.86
C PRO A 15 -7.66 6.88 6.58
N TRP A 16 -6.54 6.19 6.29
CA TRP A 16 -6.07 6.03 4.93
C TRP A 16 -6.90 4.95 4.24
N VAL A 17 -7.43 5.25 3.05
CA VAL A 17 -8.04 4.22 2.21
C VAL A 17 -6.93 3.49 1.47
N VAL A 18 -6.83 2.17 1.64
CA VAL A 18 -5.88 1.32 0.92
C VAL A 18 -6.63 0.46 -0.08
N GLY A 19 -6.42 0.73 -1.35
CA GLY A 19 -7.00 -0.02 -2.46
C GLY A 19 -6.00 -1.03 -3.01
N VAL A 20 -6.39 -2.30 -3.08
CA VAL A 20 -5.58 -3.38 -3.66
C VAL A 20 -6.22 -3.84 -4.96
N SER A 21 -5.53 -3.65 -6.10
CA SER A 21 -6.03 -4.05 -7.40
C SER A 21 -5.32 -5.30 -7.94
N GLY A 22 -5.78 -5.83 -9.07
CA GLY A 22 -5.28 -7.08 -9.63
C GLY A 22 -3.96 -6.97 -10.41
N ALA A 23 -2.97 -6.35 -9.82
CA ALA A 23 -1.60 -6.38 -10.30
C ALA A 23 -0.76 -7.27 -9.36
N SER A 24 0.25 -7.97 -9.87
CA SER A 24 1.22 -8.68 -9.04
C SER A 24 1.95 -7.70 -8.12
N GLY A 25 2.19 -8.06 -6.88
CA GLY A 25 2.84 -7.20 -5.90
C GLY A 25 2.15 -7.19 -4.53
N THR A 26 1.50 -8.29 -4.16
CA THR A 26 0.95 -8.51 -2.82
C THR A 26 1.92 -8.17 -1.69
N PRO A 27 3.24 -8.43 -1.80
CA PRO A 27 4.21 -8.03 -0.79
C PRO A 27 4.28 -6.51 -0.55
N TYR A 28 4.07 -5.68 -1.59
CA TYR A 28 4.02 -4.22 -1.41
C TYR A 28 2.84 -3.80 -0.55
N THR A 29 1.66 -4.41 -0.80
CA THR A 29 0.47 -4.19 0.04
C THR A 29 0.74 -4.53 1.50
N ALA A 30 1.34 -5.70 1.74
CA ALA A 30 1.64 -6.16 3.11
C ALA A 30 2.61 -5.21 3.82
N ALA A 31 3.68 -4.76 3.14
CA ALA A 31 4.65 -3.84 3.70
C ALA A 31 4.04 -2.45 4.01
N VAL A 32 3.24 -1.90 3.09
CA VAL A 32 2.53 -0.62 3.31
C VAL A 32 1.56 -0.72 4.49
N LEU A 33 0.76 -1.79 4.58
CA LEU A 33 -0.19 -1.97 5.66
C LEU A 33 0.51 -2.13 7.02
N ARG A 34 1.59 -2.94 7.10
CA ARG A 34 2.39 -3.06 8.33
C ARG A 34 2.91 -1.71 8.80
N ALA A 35 3.43 -0.91 7.88
CA ALA A 35 4.01 0.39 8.22
C ALA A 35 2.93 1.42 8.63
N LEU A 36 1.77 1.46 7.97
CA LEU A 36 0.64 2.30 8.38
C LEU A 36 0.19 1.95 9.81
N LEU A 37 0.04 0.65 10.10
CA LEU A 37 -0.36 0.20 11.43
C LEU A 37 0.70 0.49 12.48
N ALA A 38 1.99 0.32 12.16
CA ALA A 38 3.10 0.70 13.04
C ALA A 38 3.15 2.21 13.31
N ALA A 39 2.76 3.04 12.34
CA ALA A 39 2.62 4.48 12.51
C ALA A 39 1.34 4.90 13.27
N GLY A 40 0.52 3.94 13.71
CA GLY A 40 -0.73 4.20 14.44
C GLY A 40 -1.87 4.72 13.57
N GLU A 41 -1.79 4.54 12.25
CA GLU A 41 -2.81 4.99 11.32
C GLU A 41 -4.04 4.07 11.29
N ASP A 42 -5.22 4.67 11.15
CA ASP A 42 -6.43 3.93 10.79
C ASP A 42 -6.43 3.60 9.31
N VAL A 43 -6.93 2.42 8.96
CA VAL A 43 -6.95 1.92 7.57
C VAL A 43 -8.36 1.48 7.18
N ASP A 44 -8.79 1.94 6.01
CA ASP A 44 -9.94 1.40 5.27
C ASP A 44 -9.43 0.59 4.09
N LEU A 45 -9.58 -0.73 4.17
CA LEU A 45 -9.05 -1.65 3.17
C LEU A 45 -10.13 -2.03 2.14
N VAL A 46 -9.80 -1.87 0.86
CA VAL A 46 -10.66 -2.31 -0.27
C VAL A 46 -9.86 -3.23 -1.17
N VAL A 47 -10.23 -4.51 -1.23
CA VAL A 47 -9.56 -5.51 -2.07
C VAL A 47 -10.46 -5.83 -3.26
N SER A 48 -10.03 -5.47 -4.48
CA SER A 48 -10.81 -5.72 -5.69
C SER A 48 -10.97 -7.21 -5.97
N ARG A 49 -11.98 -7.57 -6.79
CA ARG A 49 -12.17 -8.97 -7.20
C ARG A 49 -10.92 -9.53 -7.89
N ALA A 50 -10.27 -8.74 -8.75
CA ALA A 50 -9.06 -9.17 -9.45
C ALA A 50 -7.87 -9.33 -8.47
N ALA A 51 -7.76 -8.46 -7.45
CA ALA A 51 -6.72 -8.59 -6.43
C ALA A 51 -6.80 -9.90 -5.66
N ARG A 52 -7.99 -10.41 -5.40
CA ARG A 52 -8.17 -11.71 -4.70
C ARG A 52 -7.56 -12.87 -5.46
N LEU A 53 -7.64 -12.83 -6.81
CA LEU A 53 -7.00 -13.84 -7.67
C LEU A 53 -5.47 -13.72 -7.58
N THR A 54 -4.95 -12.49 -7.62
CA THR A 54 -3.50 -12.24 -7.48
C THR A 54 -2.99 -12.66 -6.10
N VAL A 55 -3.70 -12.32 -5.03
CA VAL A 55 -3.35 -12.75 -3.67
C VAL A 55 -3.32 -14.28 -3.57
N LEU A 56 -4.32 -14.97 -4.11
CA LEU A 56 -4.35 -16.43 -4.12
C LEU A 56 -3.17 -17.02 -4.90
N ASP A 57 -2.86 -16.49 -6.09
CA ASP A 57 -1.77 -16.95 -6.93
C ASP A 57 -0.39 -16.74 -6.26
N GLU A 58 -0.15 -15.56 -5.69
CA GLU A 58 1.13 -15.21 -5.09
C GLU A 58 1.37 -15.81 -3.68
N THR A 59 0.30 -16.13 -2.96
CA THR A 59 0.41 -16.58 -1.56
C THR A 59 -0.08 -18.00 -1.30
N GLY A 60 -0.83 -18.59 -2.26
CA GLY A 60 -1.53 -19.84 -2.06
C GLY A 60 -2.73 -19.77 -1.11
N ALA A 61 -3.06 -18.57 -0.60
CA ALA A 61 -4.14 -18.37 0.36
C ALA A 61 -5.19 -17.37 -0.17
N PRO A 62 -6.49 -17.67 -0.05
CA PRO A 62 -7.55 -16.78 -0.52
C PRO A 62 -7.69 -15.55 0.38
N PHE A 63 -8.21 -14.44 -0.18
CA PHE A 63 -8.72 -13.30 0.57
C PHE A 63 -10.27 -13.25 0.43
N ARG A 64 -10.98 -13.39 1.55
CA ARG A 64 -12.45 -13.52 1.61
C ARG A 64 -13.05 -12.43 2.48
N ASP A 65 -14.14 -11.80 2.02
CA ASP A 65 -14.81 -10.73 2.78
C ASP A 65 -15.26 -11.19 4.18
N ALA A 66 -15.83 -12.40 4.27
CA ALA A 66 -16.32 -12.95 5.53
C ALA A 66 -15.21 -13.34 6.54
N HIS A 67 -13.99 -13.54 6.07
CA HIS A 67 -12.83 -13.97 6.87
C HIS A 67 -11.65 -13.01 6.73
N TRP A 68 -11.91 -11.76 6.37
CA TRP A 68 -10.87 -10.81 6.01
C TRP A 68 -9.80 -10.59 7.10
N ARG A 69 -10.18 -10.65 8.39
CA ARG A 69 -9.23 -10.47 9.49
C ARG A 69 -8.19 -11.60 9.53
N GLU A 70 -8.62 -12.84 9.40
CA GLU A 70 -7.75 -14.01 9.38
C GLU A 70 -6.88 -14.02 8.12
N ASP A 71 -7.49 -13.70 6.98
CA ASP A 71 -6.81 -13.69 5.68
C ASP A 71 -5.78 -12.54 5.62
N LEU A 72 -6.12 -11.38 6.18
CA LEU A 72 -5.20 -10.24 6.32
C LEU A 72 -4.06 -10.56 7.30
N ALA A 73 -4.34 -11.16 8.45
CA ALA A 73 -3.33 -11.55 9.41
C ALA A 73 -2.28 -12.46 8.77
N ARG A 74 -2.71 -13.49 8.02
CA ARG A 74 -1.80 -14.37 7.27
C ARG A 74 -0.97 -13.63 6.23
N LEU A 75 -1.60 -12.68 5.51
CA LEU A 75 -0.91 -11.85 4.53
C LEU A 75 0.18 -10.99 5.18
N LEU A 76 -0.13 -10.36 6.31
CA LEU A 76 0.80 -9.47 7.01
C LEU A 76 1.92 -10.24 7.72
N ALA A 77 1.71 -11.50 8.10
CA ALA A 77 2.76 -12.34 8.67
C ALA A 77 3.79 -12.81 7.62
N ARG A 78 3.43 -12.80 6.33
CA ARG A 78 4.25 -13.39 5.27
C ARG A 78 5.40 -12.49 4.83
N GLY A 79 6.59 -13.08 4.62
CA GLY A 79 7.74 -12.42 4.00
C GLY A 79 7.56 -12.24 2.49
N ALA A 80 8.32 -11.31 1.90
CA ALA A 80 8.30 -11.06 0.46
C ALA A 80 8.84 -12.24 -0.38
N ASP A 81 9.65 -13.09 0.22
CA ASP A 81 10.17 -14.35 -0.35
C ASP A 81 9.19 -15.52 -0.21
N GLY A 82 8.03 -15.28 0.39
CA GLY A 82 7.00 -16.28 0.64
C GLY A 82 7.14 -17.00 1.99
N THR A 83 8.15 -16.68 2.81
CA THR A 83 8.33 -17.27 4.14
C THR A 83 7.10 -16.99 5.01
N PRO A 84 6.41 -18.01 5.55
CA PRO A 84 5.33 -17.81 6.49
C PRO A 84 5.88 -17.30 7.83
N ASP A 85 5.05 -16.55 8.57
CA ASP A 85 5.36 -16.05 9.92
C ASP A 85 6.69 -15.28 10.03
N ALA A 86 7.11 -14.66 8.92
CA ALA A 86 8.32 -13.83 8.87
C ALA A 86 8.18 -12.52 9.66
N PHE A 87 6.95 -12.07 9.89
CA PHE A 87 6.62 -10.86 10.64
C PHE A 87 5.57 -11.13 11.72
N PRO A 88 5.65 -10.44 12.87
CA PRO A 88 4.55 -10.46 13.83
C PRO A 88 3.31 -9.84 13.22
N VAL A 89 2.15 -10.42 13.49
CA VAL A 89 0.87 -9.86 13.06
C VAL A 89 0.58 -8.60 13.89
N PRO A 90 0.41 -7.43 13.26
CA PRO A 90 0.07 -6.21 13.99
C PRO A 90 -1.37 -6.27 14.52
N ASP A 91 -1.69 -5.37 15.48
CA ASP A 91 -3.08 -5.17 15.87
C ASP A 91 -3.93 -4.72 14.68
N LEU A 92 -4.99 -5.46 14.40
CA LEU A 92 -5.93 -5.18 13.31
C LEU A 92 -7.17 -4.38 13.75
N ALA A 93 -7.23 -3.91 15.00
CA ALA A 93 -8.34 -3.08 15.47
C ALA A 93 -8.51 -1.78 14.67
N PRO A 94 -7.42 -1.11 14.19
CA PRO A 94 -7.54 0.09 13.36
C PRO A 94 -8.01 -0.18 11.92
N VAL A 95 -8.06 -1.45 11.49
CA VAL A 95 -8.43 -1.80 10.11
C VAL A 95 -9.93 -2.04 10.00
N HIS A 96 -10.55 -1.38 9.00
CA HIS A 96 -11.89 -1.69 8.54
C HIS A 96 -11.83 -2.17 7.09
N HIS A 97 -12.43 -3.32 6.81
CA HIS A 97 -12.52 -3.84 5.43
C HIS A 97 -13.88 -3.52 4.82
N TRP A 98 -13.85 -2.95 3.62
CA TRP A 98 -15.03 -2.68 2.81
C TRP A 98 -15.03 -3.61 1.58
N PRO A 99 -16.09 -4.40 1.35
CA PRO A 99 -16.23 -5.18 0.13
C PRO A 99 -16.18 -4.29 -1.11
N ALA A 100 -15.44 -4.70 -2.14
CA ALA A 100 -15.27 -3.88 -3.36
C ALA A 100 -16.59 -3.60 -4.11
N GLY A 101 -17.61 -4.42 -3.90
CA GLY A 101 -18.94 -4.22 -4.47
C GLY A 101 -19.86 -3.28 -3.68
N ASP A 102 -19.44 -2.84 -2.48
CA ASP A 102 -20.27 -2.00 -1.61
C ASP A 102 -20.09 -0.51 -1.95
N LEU A 103 -20.87 -0.01 -2.89
CA LEU A 103 -20.89 1.41 -3.25
C LEU A 103 -21.64 2.30 -2.23
N ALA A 104 -22.25 1.73 -1.19
CA ALA A 104 -22.83 2.47 -0.08
C ALA A 104 -21.83 2.71 1.06
N ALA A 105 -20.62 2.13 0.99
CA ALA A 105 -19.57 2.25 1.97
C ALA A 105 -19.08 3.70 2.14
N GLY A 106 -18.55 4.02 3.33
CA GLY A 106 -18.05 5.36 3.67
C GLY A 106 -17.13 5.98 2.62
N PRO A 107 -16.07 5.28 2.12
CA PRO A 107 -15.13 5.83 1.14
C PRO A 107 -15.76 6.22 -0.22
N SER A 108 -17.00 5.82 -0.50
CA SER A 108 -17.74 6.23 -1.70
C SER A 108 -18.22 7.68 -1.68
N SER A 109 -18.22 8.32 -0.50
CA SER A 109 -18.75 9.68 -0.27
C SER A 109 -17.64 10.69 0.03
N GLY A 110 -17.73 11.89 -0.57
CA GLY A 110 -16.81 12.99 -0.29
C GLY A 110 -16.85 13.51 1.15
N SER A 111 -18.00 13.38 1.83
CA SER A 111 -18.15 13.78 3.24
C SER A 111 -17.50 12.79 4.23
N TYR A 112 -17.09 11.60 3.76
CA TYR A 112 -16.38 10.65 4.60
C TYR A 112 -14.96 11.15 4.92
N PRO A 113 -14.56 11.16 6.22
CA PRO A 113 -13.34 11.86 6.66
C PRO A 113 -12.07 11.02 6.44
N ALA A 114 -11.72 10.68 5.20
CA ALA A 114 -10.47 10.00 4.88
C ALA A 114 -9.30 11.00 4.74
N LYS A 115 -8.09 10.62 5.16
CA LYS A 115 -6.85 11.40 4.96
C LYS A 115 -6.45 11.46 3.48
N GLY A 116 -6.65 10.35 2.77
CA GLY A 116 -6.28 10.16 1.37
C GLY A 116 -6.40 8.69 0.99
N MET A 117 -5.83 8.32 -0.16
CA MET A 117 -5.90 6.94 -0.65
C MET A 117 -4.57 6.49 -1.25
N LEU A 118 -4.21 5.24 -0.96
CA LEU A 118 -3.06 4.53 -1.51
C LEU A 118 -3.59 3.35 -2.34
N VAL A 119 -3.33 3.31 -3.63
CA VAL A 119 -3.64 2.15 -4.48
C VAL A 119 -2.35 1.35 -4.68
N VAL A 120 -2.24 0.20 -4.01
CA VAL A 120 -1.01 -0.60 -3.94
C VAL A 120 -1.33 -2.10 -3.97
N PRO A 121 -0.93 -2.80 -5.02
CA PRO A 121 -0.49 -2.31 -6.31
C PRO A 121 -1.65 -1.83 -7.18
N ALA A 122 -1.35 -0.97 -8.16
CA ALA A 122 -2.30 -0.51 -9.16
C ALA A 122 -2.10 -1.23 -10.50
N SER A 123 -3.13 -1.95 -10.96
CA SER A 123 -3.15 -2.59 -12.28
C SER A 123 -3.51 -1.59 -13.39
N ALA A 124 -3.12 -1.88 -14.64
CA ALA A 124 -3.49 -1.08 -15.80
C ALA A 124 -5.01 -0.86 -15.91
N ALA A 125 -5.81 -1.88 -15.60
CA ALA A 125 -7.27 -1.77 -15.60
C ALA A 125 -7.80 -0.83 -14.50
N CYS A 126 -7.19 -0.85 -13.30
CA CYS A 126 -7.52 0.07 -12.22
C CYS A 126 -7.14 1.51 -12.61
N VAL A 127 -5.92 1.72 -13.11
CA VAL A 127 -5.42 3.01 -13.61
C VAL A 127 -6.38 3.60 -14.65
N ALA A 128 -6.77 2.79 -15.67
CA ALA A 128 -7.70 3.22 -16.70
C ALA A 128 -9.08 3.60 -16.10
N GLY A 129 -9.60 2.76 -15.19
CA GLY A 129 -10.90 3.01 -14.57
C GLY A 129 -10.96 4.29 -13.75
N VAL A 130 -9.89 4.61 -13.02
CA VAL A 130 -9.79 5.87 -12.25
C VAL A 130 -9.58 7.06 -13.19
N ALA A 131 -8.67 6.97 -14.17
CA ALA A 131 -8.39 8.04 -15.13
C ALA A 131 -9.62 8.43 -15.96
N LEU A 132 -10.47 7.46 -16.29
CA LEU A 132 -11.72 7.67 -17.03
C LEU A 132 -12.93 7.96 -16.12
N GLY A 133 -12.77 7.96 -14.80
CA GLY A 133 -13.87 8.23 -13.86
C GLY A 133 -14.97 7.15 -13.85
N LEU A 134 -14.66 5.90 -14.20
CA LEU A 134 -15.67 4.85 -14.41
C LEU A 134 -16.36 4.42 -13.12
N SER A 135 -15.68 4.43 -11.98
CA SER A 135 -16.25 4.07 -10.66
C SER A 135 -16.99 2.71 -10.66
N LYS A 136 -16.40 1.69 -11.30
CA LYS A 136 -17.03 0.36 -11.46
C LYS A 136 -17.17 -0.42 -10.16
N ASP A 137 -16.32 -0.14 -9.20
CA ASP A 137 -16.30 -0.73 -7.87
C ASP A 137 -15.92 0.34 -6.83
N LEU A 138 -15.97 -0.04 -5.57
CA LEU A 138 -15.64 0.88 -4.47
C LEU A 138 -14.20 1.40 -4.56
N LEU A 139 -13.23 0.59 -5.03
CA LEU A 139 -11.85 1.03 -5.17
C LEU A 139 -11.74 2.20 -6.14
N GLN A 140 -12.29 2.06 -7.36
CA GLN A 140 -12.27 3.13 -8.35
C GLN A 140 -13.10 4.33 -7.88
N ARG A 141 -14.24 4.09 -7.22
CA ARG A 141 -15.08 5.16 -6.67
C ARG A 141 -14.35 5.95 -5.59
N ALA A 142 -13.71 5.29 -4.64
CA ALA A 142 -12.95 5.94 -3.56
C ALA A 142 -11.77 6.77 -4.12
N ALA A 143 -11.07 6.27 -5.16
CA ALA A 143 -10.02 7.02 -5.82
C ALA A 143 -10.58 8.28 -6.51
N SER A 144 -11.70 8.19 -7.23
CA SER A 144 -12.39 9.34 -7.83
C SER A 144 -12.85 10.35 -6.79
N VAL A 145 -13.35 9.88 -5.65
CA VAL A 145 -13.74 10.73 -4.51
C VAL A 145 -12.51 11.43 -3.93
N THR A 146 -11.41 10.71 -3.73
CA THR A 146 -10.16 11.26 -3.20
C THR A 146 -9.66 12.41 -4.09
N LEU A 147 -9.66 12.23 -5.40
CA LEU A 147 -9.26 13.27 -6.37
C LEU A 147 -10.19 14.49 -6.32
N LYS A 148 -11.51 14.30 -6.39
CA LYS A 148 -12.46 15.43 -6.41
C LYS A 148 -12.44 16.25 -5.11
N GLU A 149 -12.12 15.60 -3.95
CA GLU A 149 -11.98 16.25 -2.66
C GLU A 149 -10.57 16.84 -2.44
N ARG A 150 -9.69 16.77 -3.45
CA ARG A 150 -8.30 17.28 -3.40
C ARG A 150 -7.48 16.66 -2.27
N ARG A 151 -7.77 15.40 -1.91
CA ARG A 151 -7.00 14.63 -0.94
C ARG A 151 -5.86 13.89 -1.64
N PRO A 152 -4.76 13.57 -0.94
CA PRO A 152 -3.65 12.80 -1.51
C PRO A 152 -4.12 11.46 -2.09
N LEU A 153 -3.81 11.20 -3.35
CA LEU A 153 -3.97 9.90 -4.00
C LEU A 153 -2.61 9.44 -4.52
N VAL A 154 -2.11 8.33 -4.00
CA VAL A 154 -0.89 7.68 -4.49
C VAL A 154 -1.26 6.42 -5.25
N VAL A 155 -0.81 6.31 -6.49
CA VAL A 155 -1.10 5.17 -7.37
C VAL A 155 0.20 4.42 -7.66
N ALA A 156 0.46 3.33 -6.94
CA ALA A 156 1.65 2.51 -7.09
C ALA A 156 1.47 1.52 -8.24
N VAL A 157 1.83 1.95 -9.45
CA VAL A 157 1.62 1.18 -10.68
C VAL A 157 2.60 0.01 -10.78
N ARG A 158 2.05 -1.20 -11.01
CA ARG A 158 2.87 -2.38 -11.33
C ARG A 158 2.39 -2.99 -12.65
N GLU A 159 3.12 -2.66 -13.71
CA GLU A 159 2.89 -3.15 -15.05
C GLU A 159 4.20 -3.08 -15.86
N THR A 160 4.48 -4.08 -16.69
CA THR A 160 5.63 -4.07 -17.59
C THR A 160 5.39 -5.03 -18.77
N PRO A 161 5.63 -4.62 -20.04
CA PRO A 161 5.87 -3.23 -20.48
C PRO A 161 4.61 -2.37 -20.37
N LEU A 162 4.78 -1.04 -20.38
CA LEU A 162 3.65 -0.11 -20.44
C LEU A 162 3.21 0.11 -21.90
N SER A 163 1.91 0.01 -22.17
CA SER A 163 1.34 0.41 -23.46
C SER A 163 1.22 1.94 -23.57
N GLY A 164 1.21 2.47 -24.79
CA GLY A 164 0.94 3.90 -25.00
C GLY A 164 -0.42 4.35 -24.45
N GLN A 165 -1.41 3.45 -24.38
CA GLN A 165 -2.70 3.74 -23.76
C GLN A 165 -2.55 3.88 -22.23
N THR A 166 -1.86 2.94 -21.58
CA THR A 166 -1.59 3.01 -20.14
C THR A 166 -0.82 4.30 -19.79
N LEU A 167 0.20 4.66 -20.58
CA LEU A 167 0.96 5.90 -20.38
C LEU A 167 0.06 7.14 -20.42
N ARG A 168 -0.90 7.24 -21.34
CA ARG A 168 -1.85 8.36 -21.38
C ARG A 168 -2.74 8.41 -20.14
N HIS A 169 -3.20 7.26 -19.66
CA HIS A 169 -3.97 7.22 -18.41
C HIS A 169 -3.14 7.65 -17.19
N LEU A 170 -1.85 7.30 -17.15
CA LEU A 170 -0.96 7.75 -16.07
C LEU A 170 -0.75 9.27 -16.12
N VAL A 171 -0.55 9.85 -17.29
CA VAL A 171 -0.49 11.31 -17.47
C VAL A 171 -1.80 11.96 -17.00
N ALA A 172 -2.96 11.43 -17.39
CA ALA A 172 -4.24 11.98 -16.97
C ALA A 172 -4.45 11.92 -15.44
N LEU A 173 -3.92 10.89 -14.74
CA LEU A 173 -3.95 10.82 -13.28
C LEU A 173 -3.02 11.84 -12.65
N ASP A 174 -1.82 12.03 -13.19
CA ASP A 174 -0.85 13.04 -12.74
C ASP A 174 -1.43 14.44 -12.89
N ASP A 175 -1.98 14.79 -14.07
CA ASP A 175 -2.67 16.06 -14.35
C ASP A 175 -3.85 16.30 -13.38
N ALA A 176 -4.54 15.23 -12.95
CA ALA A 176 -5.62 15.32 -11.97
C ALA A 176 -5.11 15.50 -10.51
N GLY A 177 -3.80 15.42 -10.28
CA GLY A 177 -3.16 15.62 -8.99
C GLY A 177 -2.89 14.32 -8.19
N ALA A 178 -2.97 13.15 -8.82
CA ALA A 178 -2.50 11.92 -8.22
C ALA A 178 -0.96 11.82 -8.28
N VAL A 179 -0.34 11.21 -7.27
CA VAL A 179 1.06 10.80 -7.36
C VAL A 179 1.14 9.47 -8.09
N VAL A 180 1.65 9.49 -9.31
CA VAL A 180 1.90 8.29 -10.11
C VAL A 180 3.26 7.72 -9.74
N LEU A 181 3.29 6.57 -9.07
CA LEU A 181 4.49 5.94 -8.53
C LEU A 181 4.69 4.58 -9.20
N PRO A 182 5.66 4.41 -10.11
CA PRO A 182 6.04 3.08 -10.59
C PRO A 182 6.57 2.23 -9.42
N ALA A 183 6.07 0.99 -9.29
CA ALA A 183 6.54 0.06 -8.27
C ALA A 183 7.94 -0.51 -8.65
N THR A 184 8.90 0.40 -8.78
CA THR A 184 10.27 0.13 -9.25
C THR A 184 11.24 0.35 -8.11
N PRO A 185 11.91 -0.71 -7.60
CA PRO A 185 12.88 -0.60 -6.52
C PRO A 185 14.18 0.03 -6.99
N ALA A 186 14.94 0.63 -6.04
CA ALA A 186 16.28 1.14 -6.28
C ALA A 186 17.33 0.24 -5.63
N PHE A 187 18.52 0.16 -6.24
CA PHE A 187 19.62 -0.69 -5.79
C PHE A 187 20.70 0.05 -5.01
N TYR A 188 20.68 1.38 -4.96
CA TYR A 188 21.67 2.18 -4.24
C TYR A 188 21.65 1.98 -2.71
N THR A 189 20.53 1.43 -2.19
CA THR A 189 20.40 1.09 -0.77
C THR A 189 21.17 -0.17 -0.38
N GLY A 190 21.75 -0.92 -1.35
CA GLY A 190 22.46 -2.17 -1.13
C GLY A 190 21.54 -3.33 -0.70
N PRO A 191 20.43 -3.61 -1.41
CA PRO A 191 19.51 -4.68 -1.02
C PRO A 191 20.18 -6.05 -1.11
N VAL A 192 20.08 -6.86 -0.07
CA VAL A 192 20.60 -8.25 -0.01
C VAL A 192 19.48 -9.28 0.02
N HIS A 193 18.24 -8.86 0.28
CA HIS A 193 17.04 -9.69 0.31
C HIS A 193 15.93 -9.03 -0.52
N ILE A 194 15.02 -9.84 -1.05
CA ILE A 194 13.86 -9.33 -1.79
C ILE A 194 13.00 -8.40 -0.92
N GLN A 195 12.92 -8.63 0.38
CA GLN A 195 12.19 -7.76 1.30
C GLN A 195 12.70 -6.33 1.27
N HIS A 196 14.01 -6.09 1.14
CA HIS A 196 14.58 -4.74 1.05
C HIS A 196 14.09 -3.99 -0.21
N LEU A 197 13.87 -4.71 -1.32
CA LEU A 197 13.30 -4.14 -2.55
C LEU A 197 11.82 -3.78 -2.37
N VAL A 198 11.09 -4.65 -1.67
CA VAL A 198 9.68 -4.41 -1.32
C VAL A 198 9.56 -3.23 -0.36
N ASP A 199 10.37 -3.19 0.68
CA ASP A 199 10.36 -2.12 1.68
C ASP A 199 10.73 -0.76 1.07
N PHE A 200 11.64 -0.75 0.09
CA PHE A 200 11.94 0.48 -0.65
C PHE A 200 10.71 1.03 -1.35
N VAL A 201 9.99 0.21 -2.13
CA VAL A 201 8.79 0.65 -2.85
C VAL A 201 7.69 1.07 -1.86
N ALA A 202 7.45 0.27 -0.82
CA ALA A 202 6.47 0.59 0.22
C ALA A 202 6.80 1.94 0.91
N GLY A 203 8.05 2.15 1.26
CA GLY A 203 8.51 3.41 1.85
C GLY A 203 8.32 4.59 0.91
N ARG A 204 8.56 4.45 -0.41
CA ARG A 204 8.29 5.52 -1.38
C ARG A 204 6.80 5.87 -1.47
N VAL A 205 5.91 4.87 -1.33
CA VAL A 205 4.46 5.11 -1.25
C VAL A 205 4.13 5.93 0.00
N LEU A 206 4.68 5.55 1.15
CA LEU A 206 4.46 6.25 2.42
C LEU A 206 5.06 7.67 2.43
N ASP A 207 6.26 7.86 1.86
CA ASP A 207 6.86 9.19 1.68
C ASP A 207 5.94 10.12 0.88
N SER A 208 5.36 9.59 -0.21
CA SER A 208 4.43 10.34 -1.06
C SER A 208 3.12 10.69 -0.35
N ALA A 209 2.76 9.93 0.69
CA ALA A 209 1.61 10.16 1.56
C ALA A 209 1.94 11.03 2.79
N GLY A 210 3.20 11.35 3.03
CA GLY A 210 3.65 12.06 4.22
C GLY A 210 3.56 11.24 5.52
N VAL A 211 3.54 9.89 5.41
CA VAL A 211 3.50 8.99 6.56
C VAL A 211 4.93 8.65 7.01
N PRO A 212 5.29 8.92 8.27
CA PRO A 212 6.62 8.59 8.78
C PRO A 212 6.89 7.08 8.78
N HIS A 213 8.09 6.68 8.38
CA HIS A 213 8.54 5.30 8.38
C HIS A 213 10.07 5.20 8.37
N ASP A 214 10.60 3.99 8.63
CA ASP A 214 12.02 3.63 8.60
C ASP A 214 12.32 2.39 7.73
N LEU A 215 11.45 2.10 6.74
CA LEU A 215 11.52 0.88 5.92
C LEU A 215 12.79 0.76 5.10
N TYR A 216 13.44 1.87 4.75
CA TYR A 216 14.67 1.84 4.00
C TYR A 216 15.62 2.97 4.39
N ARG A 217 16.92 2.76 4.13
CA ARG A 217 17.94 3.77 4.37
C ARG A 217 17.77 4.94 3.39
N ARG A 218 17.58 6.14 3.94
CA ARG A 218 17.48 7.35 3.14
C ARG A 218 18.85 7.75 2.56
N TRP A 219 18.85 8.31 1.35
CA TRP A 219 20.03 8.86 0.73
C TRP A 219 20.52 10.08 1.51
N GLN A 220 21.79 10.06 1.94
CA GLN A 220 22.43 11.14 2.71
C GLN A 220 23.55 11.84 1.94
N GLY A 221 23.69 11.56 0.63
CA GLY A 221 24.83 11.98 -0.16
C GLY A 221 26.04 11.03 0.01
N GLY A 222 27.06 11.20 -0.81
CA GLY A 222 28.27 10.37 -0.82
C GLY A 222 28.13 9.09 -1.64
N LEU A 223 29.02 8.90 -2.61
CA LEU A 223 29.09 7.66 -3.40
C LEU A 223 29.80 6.57 -2.59
N GLY A 224 29.34 5.32 -2.73
CA GLY A 224 29.96 4.15 -2.10
C GLY A 224 29.59 3.90 -0.64
N ALA A 225 28.82 4.77 0.02
CA ALA A 225 28.44 4.60 1.43
C ALA A 225 27.62 3.32 1.71
N ALA A 226 26.91 2.79 0.72
CA ALA A 226 26.20 1.51 0.83
C ALA A 226 27.15 0.31 0.94
N HIS A 227 28.31 0.37 0.29
CA HIS A 227 29.30 -0.71 0.30
C HIS A 227 30.22 -0.67 1.52
N ALA A 228 30.53 0.52 2.04
CA ALA A 228 31.40 0.69 3.20
C ALA A 228 30.85 0.07 4.50
N GLN A 229 29.53 -0.06 4.64
CA GLN A 229 28.90 -0.65 5.82
C GLN A 229 28.63 -2.15 5.70
N GLY A 230 28.60 -2.71 4.47
CA GLY A 230 28.55 -4.16 4.23
C GLY A 230 29.86 -4.87 4.60
N ALA A 231 30.99 -4.22 4.39
CA ALA A 231 32.30 -4.78 4.71
C ALA A 231 32.56 -4.93 6.23
N ASN A 232 31.82 -4.20 7.08
CA ASN A 232 32.00 -4.24 8.53
C ASN A 232 31.05 -5.24 9.24
N ARG A 233 30.21 -5.97 8.50
CA ARG A 233 29.30 -7.02 9.03
C ARG A 233 29.73 -8.44 8.69
N SER A 234 30.85 -8.61 7.99
CA SER A 234 31.42 -9.92 7.69
C SER A 234 32.76 -10.08 8.45
N MET A 235 32.70 -10.21 9.75
CA MET A 235 33.69 -10.93 10.54
C MET A 235 33.03 -11.52 11.81
N PRO A 236 33.47 -12.74 12.19
CA PRO A 236 32.73 -13.78 12.87
C PRO A 236 32.31 -13.47 14.29
#